data_9235e2c7a704eb5e12339b99483e7c54
#
_entry.id   9235e2c7a704eb5e12339b99483e7c54
#
_cell.length_a   1.000
_cell.length_b   1.000
_cell.length_c   1.000
_cell.angle_alpha   90.00
_cell.angle_beta   90.00
_cell.angle_gamma   90.00
#
_symmetry.space_group_name_H-M   'P 1'
#
loop_
_entity.id
_entity.type
_entity.pdbx_description
1 polymer ?
#
loop_
_entity_poly.entity_id
_entity_poly.type
_entity_poly.pdbx_seq_one_letter_code
_entity_poly.pdbx_strand_id
1 'polypeptide(L)'
;MDLNTLLLPADWTPEQLETEARRIYFDDLAANPPVTPDFPWLEKRTLIIAGTEGGFLKIFGKTTGWSQFQHQKTGELDSERLRRAPWIRPVLEMRVPKTKIYVNSHSMKPRQFGPKATQEKKRIFVTLDKGLSYFISLVYTEHGLALGTAFRPDGEWLRKMQANSMRISP
;
A
#
# COMPACT_ATOMS: atom_id res chain seq x y z
N MET A 1 -9.18 3.42 -16.11
CA MET A 1 -7.90 4.17 -15.98
C MET A 1 -6.76 3.17 -16.12
N ASP A 2 -5.81 3.44 -17.00
CA ASP A 2 -4.60 2.62 -17.14
C ASP A 2 -3.49 3.20 -16.25
N LEU A 3 -3.09 2.46 -15.23
CA LEU A 3 -2.05 2.89 -14.31
C LEU A 3 -0.68 3.12 -14.99
N ASN A 4 -0.41 2.40 -16.08
CA ASN A 4 0.88 2.57 -16.77
C ASN A 4 1.08 3.97 -17.33
N THR A 5 -0.01 4.67 -17.66
CA THR A 5 0.06 6.06 -18.14
C THR A 5 0.44 7.05 -17.03
N LEU A 6 0.35 6.63 -15.77
CA LEU A 6 0.67 7.44 -14.60
C LEU A 6 2.08 7.17 -14.05
N LEU A 7 2.82 6.20 -14.61
CA LEU A 7 4.19 5.94 -14.16
C LEU A 7 5.06 7.18 -14.34
N LEU A 8 5.82 7.51 -13.31
CA LEU A 8 6.86 8.52 -13.46
C LEU A 8 7.91 8.03 -14.47
N PRO A 9 8.49 8.92 -15.26
CA PRO A 9 9.40 8.56 -16.36
C PRO A 9 10.57 7.69 -15.92
N ALA A 10 10.95 6.73 -16.76
CA ALA A 10 12.03 5.78 -16.45
C ALA A 10 13.42 6.42 -16.52
N ASP A 11 13.54 7.51 -17.28
CA ASP A 11 14.76 8.27 -17.48
C ASP A 11 15.00 9.37 -16.44
N TRP A 12 14.08 9.52 -15.49
CA TRP A 12 14.27 10.46 -14.37
C TRP A 12 15.36 9.97 -13.42
N THR A 13 16.14 10.92 -12.94
CA THR A 13 17.14 10.64 -11.90
C THR A 13 16.47 10.24 -10.58
N PRO A 14 17.18 9.53 -9.68
CA PRO A 14 16.66 9.24 -8.34
C PRO A 14 16.15 10.49 -7.60
N GLU A 15 16.83 11.61 -7.74
CA GLU A 15 16.45 12.89 -7.11
C GLU A 15 15.15 13.45 -7.69
N GLN A 16 14.94 13.34 -9.00
CA GLN A 16 13.70 13.76 -9.66
C GLN A 16 12.53 12.88 -9.21
N LEU A 17 12.72 11.56 -9.16
CA LEU A 17 11.72 10.61 -8.67
C LEU A 17 11.37 10.90 -7.21
N GLU A 18 12.35 11.11 -6.36
CA GLU A 18 12.15 11.43 -4.95
C GLU A 18 11.36 12.72 -4.77
N THR A 19 11.75 13.77 -5.47
CA THR A 19 11.09 15.08 -5.39
C THR A 19 9.60 14.97 -5.72
N GLU A 20 9.28 14.31 -6.83
CA GLU A 20 7.87 14.16 -7.24
C GLU A 20 7.10 13.20 -6.34
N ALA A 21 7.70 12.10 -5.91
CA ALA A 21 7.05 11.18 -4.97
C ALA A 21 6.78 11.84 -3.62
N ARG A 22 7.68 12.71 -3.14
CA ARG A 22 7.46 13.52 -1.93
C ARG A 22 6.31 14.49 -2.10
N ARG A 23 6.24 15.16 -3.23
CA ARG A 23 5.12 16.05 -3.55
C ARG A 23 3.80 15.28 -3.53
N ILE A 24 3.73 14.14 -4.23
CA ILE A 24 2.54 13.29 -4.25
C ILE A 24 2.17 12.82 -2.84
N TYR A 25 3.15 12.40 -2.06
CA TYR A 25 2.89 11.88 -0.73
C TYR A 25 2.42 12.97 0.26
N PHE A 26 3.16 14.06 0.37
CA PHE A 26 2.89 15.10 1.36
C PHE A 26 1.80 16.07 0.94
N ASP A 27 1.83 16.55 -0.30
CA ASP A 27 0.93 17.61 -0.74
C ASP A 27 -0.39 17.08 -1.30
N ASP A 28 -0.39 15.86 -1.84
CA ASP A 28 -1.59 15.24 -2.37
C ASP A 28 -2.19 14.20 -1.42
N LEU A 29 -1.45 13.14 -1.05
CA LEU A 29 -2.02 12.05 -0.26
C LEU A 29 -2.23 12.41 1.21
N ALA A 30 -1.24 12.96 1.87
CA ALA A 30 -1.32 13.27 3.30
C ALA A 30 -2.15 14.52 3.57
N ALA A 31 -2.01 15.57 2.77
CA ALA A 31 -2.77 16.80 2.93
C ALA A 31 -4.25 16.66 2.50
N ASN A 32 -4.53 15.78 1.56
CA ASN A 32 -5.88 15.50 1.05
C ASN A 32 -6.11 13.99 0.92
N PRO A 33 -6.27 13.27 2.04
CA PRO A 33 -6.33 11.83 2.04
C PRO A 33 -7.44 11.26 1.15
N PRO A 34 -7.17 10.15 0.43
CA PRO A 34 -8.19 9.47 -0.35
C PRO A 34 -9.34 8.97 0.51
N VAL A 35 -10.52 8.93 -0.09
CA VAL A 35 -11.71 8.34 0.52
C VAL A 35 -11.94 6.98 -0.13
N THR A 36 -11.97 5.92 0.66
CA THR A 36 -12.32 4.60 0.17
C THR A 36 -13.80 4.56 -0.19
N PRO A 37 -14.17 3.85 -1.28
CA PRO A 37 -15.58 3.67 -1.59
C PRO A 37 -16.27 2.75 -0.56
N ASP A 38 -17.58 2.77 -0.58
CA ASP A 38 -18.40 1.84 0.19
C ASP A 38 -18.43 0.49 -0.52
N PHE A 39 -17.77 -0.48 0.08
CA PHE A 39 -17.70 -1.87 -0.40
C PHE A 39 -18.06 -2.84 0.73
N PRO A 40 -18.56 -4.03 0.42
CA PRO A 40 -18.65 -5.07 1.44
C PRO A 40 -17.30 -5.21 2.16
N TRP A 41 -17.29 -5.08 3.48
CA TRP A 41 -16.11 -5.13 4.36
C TRP A 41 -15.11 -3.96 4.22
N LEU A 42 -15.38 -2.98 3.36
CA LEU A 42 -14.62 -1.75 3.25
C LEU A 42 -15.57 -0.56 3.29
N GLU A 43 -15.80 -0.04 4.46
CA GLU A 43 -16.67 1.13 4.64
C GLU A 43 -16.05 2.37 4.00
N LYS A 44 -16.92 3.24 3.47
CA LYS A 44 -16.51 4.54 2.97
C LYS A 44 -15.86 5.34 4.09
N ARG A 45 -14.57 5.59 3.99
CA ARG A 45 -13.80 6.31 5.00
C ARG A 45 -12.72 7.17 4.37
N THR A 46 -12.45 8.29 4.98
CA THR A 46 -11.22 9.04 4.74
C THR A 46 -10.06 8.28 5.36
N LEU A 47 -9.03 8.01 4.58
CA LEU A 47 -7.85 7.30 5.05
C LEU A 47 -6.98 8.18 5.94
N ILE A 48 -6.26 7.55 6.85
CA ILE A 48 -5.20 8.19 7.63
C ILE A 48 -3.88 7.95 6.89
N ILE A 49 -3.22 9.03 6.54
CA ILE A 49 -1.88 8.98 5.93
C ILE A 49 -0.95 9.84 6.77
N ALA A 50 0.06 9.22 7.35
CA ALA A 50 1.00 9.92 8.20
C ALA A 50 1.84 10.93 7.38
N GLY A 51 1.63 12.22 7.59
CA GLY A 51 2.39 13.30 6.94
C GLY A 51 3.77 13.51 7.55
N THR A 52 4.51 12.42 7.80
CA THR A 52 5.83 12.41 8.42
C THR A 52 6.86 11.75 7.52
N GLU A 53 8.13 12.03 7.76
CA GLU A 53 9.24 11.36 7.06
C GLU A 53 9.20 9.83 7.26
N GLY A 54 8.90 9.39 8.48
CA GLY A 54 8.71 7.97 8.78
C GLY A 54 7.59 7.33 7.98
N GLY A 55 6.48 8.02 7.80
CA GLY A 55 5.38 7.58 6.94
C GLY A 55 5.79 7.46 5.47
N PHE A 56 6.52 8.43 4.95
CA PHE A 56 7.06 8.40 3.59
C PHE A 56 8.01 7.22 3.39
N LEU A 57 8.99 7.05 4.27
CA LEU A 57 9.95 5.95 4.20
C LEU A 57 9.31 4.57 4.32
N LYS A 58 8.24 4.47 5.07
CA LYS A 58 7.48 3.21 5.19
C LYS A 58 6.90 2.76 3.85
N ILE A 59 6.48 3.68 3.01
CA ILE A 59 5.90 3.40 1.70
C ILE A 59 6.99 3.22 0.64
N PHE A 60 7.95 4.11 0.58
CA PHE A 60 8.90 4.23 -0.53
C PHE A 60 10.32 3.73 -0.22
N GLY A 61 10.61 3.41 1.03
CA GLY A 61 11.91 2.89 1.43
C GLY A 61 12.15 1.46 0.99
N LYS A 62 13.41 1.12 0.70
CA LYS A 62 13.84 -0.26 0.51
C LYS A 62 13.65 -1.05 1.80
N THR A 63 13.21 -2.28 1.65
CA THR A 63 13.12 -3.24 2.75
C THR A 63 14.33 -4.14 2.70
N THR A 64 15.14 -4.16 3.74
CA THR A 64 16.19 -5.15 3.91
C THR A 64 15.61 -6.42 4.52
N GLY A 65 15.70 -7.52 3.79
CA GLY A 65 15.51 -8.88 4.27
C GLY A 65 14.26 -9.12 5.14
N TRP A 66 13.74 -10.31 5.08
CA TRP A 66 12.72 -10.79 5.99
C TRP A 66 13.41 -11.37 7.23
N SER A 67 13.52 -10.62 8.31
CA SER A 67 13.61 -11.30 9.59
C SER A 67 12.20 -11.69 10.00
N GLN A 68 12.04 -12.83 10.65
CA GLN A 68 10.73 -13.29 11.17
C GLN A 68 10.06 -12.28 12.09
N PHE A 69 10.74 -11.23 12.49
CA PHE A 69 10.35 -10.35 13.58
C PHE A 69 10.32 -8.86 13.24
N GLN A 70 10.99 -8.38 12.19
CA GLN A 70 10.99 -6.96 11.85
C GLN A 70 11.29 -6.72 10.37
N HIS A 71 10.44 -5.92 9.72
CA HIS A 71 10.78 -5.23 8.49
C HIS A 71 11.71 -4.07 8.82
N GLN A 72 13.00 -4.24 8.61
CA GLN A 72 13.92 -3.12 8.72
C GLN A 72 13.93 -2.34 7.41
N LYS A 73 13.55 -1.08 7.48
CA LYS A 73 13.78 -0.13 6.40
C LYS A 73 15.21 0.39 6.51
N THR A 74 15.95 0.38 5.40
CA THR A 74 17.35 0.86 5.36
C THR A 74 17.49 2.38 5.41
N GLY A 75 16.40 3.13 5.21
CA GLY A 75 16.45 4.57 4.94
C GLY A 75 16.75 4.91 3.47
N GLU A 76 17.16 3.95 2.65
CA GLU A 76 17.29 4.12 1.20
C GLU A 76 15.94 4.04 0.52
N LEU A 77 15.76 4.82 -0.55
CA LEU A 77 14.54 4.83 -1.35
C LEU A 77 14.60 3.79 -2.47
N ASP A 78 13.44 3.19 -2.73
CA ASP A 78 13.26 2.24 -3.82
C ASP A 78 12.70 2.97 -5.06
N SER A 79 13.51 3.07 -6.10
CA SER A 79 13.16 3.79 -7.34
C SER A 79 11.89 3.24 -8.00
N GLU A 80 11.67 1.92 -7.95
CA GLU A 80 10.48 1.31 -8.51
C GLU A 80 9.21 1.65 -7.72
N ARG A 81 9.33 1.83 -6.41
CA ARG A 81 8.23 2.32 -5.57
C ARG A 81 7.96 3.81 -5.83
N LEU A 82 9.00 4.61 -5.92
CA LEU A 82 8.89 6.05 -6.22
C LEU A 82 8.18 6.28 -7.55
N ARG A 83 8.54 5.52 -8.60
CA ARG A 83 7.91 5.63 -9.91
C ARG A 83 6.40 5.35 -9.89
N ARG A 84 5.93 4.56 -8.92
CA ARG A 84 4.52 4.18 -8.76
C ARG A 84 3.77 5.04 -7.75
N ALA A 85 4.37 6.09 -7.23
CA ALA A 85 3.67 7.00 -6.32
C ALA A 85 2.32 7.49 -6.87
N PRO A 86 2.19 7.84 -8.17
CA PRO A 86 0.90 8.24 -8.74
C PRO A 86 -0.18 7.15 -8.76
N TRP A 87 0.18 5.89 -8.57
CA TRP A 87 -0.77 4.77 -8.57
C TRP A 87 -1.59 4.66 -7.28
N ILE A 88 -1.08 5.21 -6.19
CA ILE A 88 -1.65 5.00 -4.85
C ILE A 88 -3.07 5.54 -4.78
N ARG A 89 -3.29 6.79 -5.14
CA ARG A 89 -4.61 7.41 -5.06
C ARG A 89 -5.68 6.70 -5.90
N PRO A 90 -5.51 6.51 -7.22
CA PRO A 90 -6.54 5.88 -8.04
C PRO A 90 -6.86 4.45 -7.62
N VAL A 91 -5.89 3.73 -7.07
CA VAL A 91 -6.11 2.38 -6.53
C VAL A 91 -6.94 2.45 -5.24
N LEU A 92 -6.61 3.35 -4.32
CA LEU A 92 -7.36 3.53 -3.07
C LEU A 92 -8.80 3.99 -3.31
N GLU A 93 -9.01 4.81 -4.32
CA GLU A 93 -10.34 5.28 -4.73
C GLU A 93 -11.07 4.28 -5.66
N MET A 94 -10.52 3.09 -5.88
CA MET A 94 -11.09 2.02 -6.70
C MET A 94 -11.40 2.44 -8.16
N ARG A 95 -10.63 3.37 -8.69
CA ARG A 95 -10.79 3.85 -10.08
C ARG A 95 -10.11 2.95 -11.12
N VAL A 96 -9.46 1.89 -10.68
CA VAL A 96 -8.76 0.94 -11.54
C VAL A 96 -9.63 -0.29 -11.76
N PRO A 97 -9.96 -0.67 -13.01
CA PRO A 97 -10.71 -1.88 -13.31
C PRO A 97 -10.03 -3.14 -12.76
N LYS A 98 -10.82 -4.16 -12.45
CA LYS A 98 -10.31 -5.47 -11.97
C LYS A 98 -9.54 -5.42 -10.65
N THR A 99 -9.71 -4.37 -9.86
CA THR A 99 -9.18 -4.32 -8.50
C THR A 99 -9.81 -5.42 -7.66
N LYS A 100 -8.98 -6.19 -6.96
CA LYS A 100 -9.42 -7.25 -6.05
C LYS A 100 -9.10 -6.85 -4.61
N ILE A 101 -10.07 -7.01 -3.74
CA ILE A 101 -9.93 -6.70 -2.32
C ILE A 101 -9.95 -8.00 -1.53
N TYR A 102 -9.01 -8.12 -0.62
CA TYR A 102 -8.90 -9.25 0.30
C TYR A 102 -8.87 -8.75 1.74
N VAL A 103 -9.53 -9.47 2.60
CA VAL A 103 -9.43 -9.27 4.05
C VAL A 103 -8.56 -10.38 4.61
N ASN A 104 -7.61 -10.01 5.44
CA ASN A 104 -6.85 -10.98 6.19
C ASN A 104 -7.72 -11.48 7.35
N SER A 105 -8.20 -12.71 7.25
CA SER A 105 -8.97 -13.38 8.30
C SER A 105 -8.13 -13.84 9.48
N HIS A 106 -6.80 -13.79 9.34
CA HIS A 106 -5.94 -14.13 10.46
C HIS A 106 -5.81 -12.93 11.39
N SER A 107 -6.42 -13.06 12.57
CA SER A 107 -6.00 -12.26 13.71
C SER A 107 -4.48 -12.35 13.79
N MET A 108 -3.81 -11.20 13.74
CA MET A 108 -2.38 -11.20 14.00
C MET A 108 -2.17 -11.83 15.36
N LYS A 109 -1.35 -12.90 15.41
CA LYS A 109 -0.91 -13.44 16.70
C LYS A 109 -0.48 -12.27 17.57
N PRO A 110 -0.90 -12.23 18.85
CA PRO A 110 -0.47 -11.19 19.75
C PRO A 110 1.04 -11.07 19.61
N ARG A 111 1.54 -9.88 19.38
CA ARG A 111 2.98 -9.65 19.45
C ARG A 111 3.40 -10.07 20.85
N GLN A 112 4.49 -10.79 20.96
CA GLN A 112 5.03 -11.37 22.19
C GLN A 112 5.23 -10.35 23.32
N PHE A 113 5.05 -9.05 23.05
CA PHE A 113 5.37 -7.93 23.95
C PHE A 113 4.29 -6.85 24.01
N GLY A 114 3.04 -7.16 23.73
CA GLY A 114 1.99 -6.15 23.84
C GLY A 114 0.59 -6.73 23.94
N PRO A 115 -0.27 -6.16 24.82
CA PRO A 115 -1.59 -6.71 25.13
C PRO A 115 -2.63 -6.50 24.02
N LYS A 116 -2.26 -6.06 22.83
CA LYS A 116 -3.25 -5.71 21.81
C LYS A 116 -2.69 -5.91 20.41
N ALA A 117 -3.26 -6.71 19.67
CA ALA A 117 -4.22 -6.29 18.73
C ALA A 117 -4.40 -7.33 17.67
N THR A 118 -5.52 -7.81 17.64
CA THR A 118 -6.20 -8.23 16.43
C THR A 118 -6.41 -6.99 15.55
N GLN A 119 -5.38 -6.57 14.82
CA GLN A 119 -5.56 -5.57 13.79
C GLN A 119 -5.98 -6.28 12.52
N GLU A 120 -7.23 -6.10 12.15
CA GLU A 120 -7.72 -6.52 10.85
C GLU A 120 -6.98 -5.72 9.78
N LYS A 121 -6.26 -6.43 8.90
CA LYS A 121 -5.60 -5.83 7.74
C LYS A 121 -6.44 -6.03 6.51
N LYS A 122 -6.77 -4.96 5.83
CA LYS A 122 -7.36 -5.02 4.48
C LYS A 122 -6.26 -4.90 3.45
N ARG A 123 -6.31 -5.77 2.46
CA ARG A 123 -5.32 -5.84 1.40
C ARG A 123 -6.00 -5.60 0.07
N ILE A 124 -5.51 -4.62 -0.66
CA ILE A 124 -5.99 -4.31 -1.99
C ILE A 124 -4.95 -4.81 -2.99
N PHE A 125 -5.38 -5.66 -3.89
CA PHE A 125 -4.56 -6.16 -4.98
C PHE A 125 -5.11 -5.62 -6.29
N VAL A 126 -4.27 -5.05 -7.09
CA VAL A 126 -4.60 -4.67 -8.46
C VAL A 126 -3.92 -5.63 -9.40
N THR A 127 -4.70 -6.36 -10.18
CA THR A 127 -4.18 -7.15 -11.27
C THR A 127 -4.20 -6.29 -12.52
N LEU A 128 -3.03 -5.94 -13.01
CA LEU A 128 -2.86 -5.20 -14.26
C LEU A 128 -2.90 -6.15 -15.46
N ASP A 129 -3.17 -5.62 -16.64
CA ASP A 129 -3.01 -6.37 -17.88
C ASP A 129 -1.58 -6.91 -18.00
N LYS A 130 -1.43 -8.11 -18.54
CA LYS A 130 -0.16 -8.87 -18.63
C LYS A 130 0.37 -9.42 -17.30
N GLY A 131 -0.49 -9.65 -16.31
CA GLY A 131 -0.09 -10.31 -15.05
C GLY A 131 0.70 -9.45 -14.08
N LEU A 132 0.81 -8.15 -14.32
CA LEU A 132 1.41 -7.22 -13.38
C LEU A 132 0.45 -6.98 -12.23
N SER A 133 0.96 -7.02 -11.02
CA SER A 133 0.18 -6.78 -9.82
C SER A 133 0.74 -5.62 -9.01
N TYR A 134 -0.14 -4.90 -8.38
CA TYR A 134 0.20 -3.86 -7.41
C TYR A 134 -0.53 -4.15 -6.10
N PHE A 135 0.13 -3.96 -5.01
CA PHE A 135 -0.39 -4.28 -3.69
C PHE A 135 -0.42 -3.07 -2.80
N ILE A 136 -1.54 -2.86 -2.14
CA ILE A 136 -1.68 -1.87 -1.07
C ILE A 136 -2.28 -2.58 0.14
N SER A 137 -1.70 -2.35 1.31
CA SER A 137 -2.31 -2.74 2.57
C SER A 137 -2.90 -1.56 3.31
N LEU A 138 -4.09 -1.75 3.83
CA LEU A 138 -4.74 -0.85 4.76
C LEU A 138 -4.81 -1.53 6.13
N VAL A 139 -4.60 -0.76 7.17
CA VAL A 139 -4.56 -1.26 8.55
C VAL A 139 -5.55 -0.48 9.39
N TYR A 140 -6.44 -1.19 10.09
CA TYR A 140 -7.25 -0.56 11.13
C TYR A 140 -6.38 -0.20 12.32
N THR A 141 -6.47 1.05 12.72
CA THR A 141 -5.85 1.56 13.92
C THR A 141 -6.94 2.06 14.88
N GLU A 142 -6.58 2.40 16.10
CA GLU A 142 -7.49 3.05 17.05
C GLU A 142 -8.06 4.38 16.54
N HIS A 143 -7.37 5.03 15.58
CA HIS A 143 -7.78 6.29 14.98
C HIS A 143 -8.50 6.13 13.64
N GLY A 144 -8.60 4.92 13.11
CA GLY A 144 -9.27 4.62 11.85
C GLY A 144 -8.42 3.79 10.87
N LEU A 145 -8.79 3.84 9.60
CA LEU A 145 -8.14 3.05 8.55
C LEU A 145 -6.95 3.82 7.97
N ALA A 146 -5.77 3.24 8.11
CA ALA A 146 -4.51 3.86 7.70
C ALA A 146 -3.86 3.14 6.50
N LEU A 147 -3.17 3.90 5.66
CA LEU A 147 -2.29 3.36 4.62
C LEU A 147 -1.09 2.66 5.29
N GLY A 148 -0.95 1.37 5.05
CA GLY A 148 0.12 0.56 5.62
C GLY A 148 1.35 0.49 4.73
N THR A 149 1.20 -0.02 3.52
CA THR A 149 2.28 -0.13 2.52
C THR A 149 1.71 -0.16 1.11
N ALA A 150 2.56 0.12 0.13
CA ALA A 150 2.23 0.04 -1.28
C ALA A 150 3.46 -0.35 -2.09
N PHE A 151 3.38 -1.45 -2.86
CA PHE A 151 4.48 -1.91 -3.69
C PHE A 151 4.03 -2.92 -4.74
N ARG A 152 4.91 -3.22 -5.68
CA ARG A 152 4.73 -4.31 -6.63
C ARG A 152 5.27 -5.61 -6.03
N PRO A 153 4.43 -6.60 -5.72
CA PRO A 153 4.89 -7.88 -5.18
C PRO A 153 5.46 -8.77 -6.29
N ASP A 154 6.31 -9.72 -5.91
CA ASP A 154 6.60 -10.86 -6.76
C ASP A 154 5.45 -11.87 -6.78
N GLY A 155 5.43 -12.76 -7.78
CA GLY A 155 4.31 -13.68 -7.98
C GLY A 155 4.16 -14.72 -6.88
N GLU A 156 5.24 -15.16 -6.25
CA GLU A 156 5.20 -16.14 -5.16
C GLU A 156 4.64 -15.51 -3.88
N TRP A 157 5.11 -14.33 -3.53
CA TRP A 157 4.59 -13.58 -2.39
C TRP A 157 3.11 -13.28 -2.56
N LEU A 158 2.70 -12.85 -3.77
CA LEU A 158 1.31 -12.55 -4.09
C LEU A 158 0.40 -13.77 -3.88
N ARG A 159 0.81 -14.95 -4.38
CA ARG A 159 0.06 -16.20 -4.22
C ARG A 159 -0.09 -16.59 -2.75
N LYS A 160 0.97 -16.49 -1.97
CA LYS A 160 0.95 -16.79 -0.53
C LYS A 160 -0.01 -15.86 0.21
N MET A 161 0.01 -14.58 -0.11
CA MET A 161 -0.84 -13.59 0.54
C MET A 161 -2.31 -13.75 0.14
N GLN A 162 -2.61 -14.07 -1.10
CA GLN A 162 -3.98 -14.33 -1.56
C GLN A 162 -4.53 -15.62 -0.94
N ALA A 163 -3.73 -16.67 -0.83
CA ALA A 163 -4.12 -17.92 -0.20
C ALA A 163 -4.49 -17.77 1.30
N ASN A 164 -3.84 -16.83 1.99
CA ASN A 164 -4.05 -16.54 3.41
C ASN A 164 -5.07 -15.42 3.67
N SER A 165 -5.82 -15.01 2.65
CA SER A 165 -6.76 -13.88 2.73
C SER A 165 -8.09 -14.28 2.09
N MET A 166 -9.18 -13.74 2.60
CA MET A 166 -10.50 -13.90 2.02
C MET A 166 -10.74 -12.82 0.98
N ARG A 167 -11.09 -13.22 -0.25
CA ARG A 167 -11.49 -12.28 -1.29
C ARG A 167 -12.91 -11.80 -1.03
N ILE A 168 -13.12 -10.49 -1.11
CA ILE A 168 -14.41 -9.84 -0.87
C ILE A 168 -14.93 -9.05 -2.08
N SER A 169 -14.10 -8.86 -3.09
CA SER A 169 -14.53 -8.26 -4.36
C SER A 169 -14.91 -9.34 -5.37
N PRO A 170 -15.78 -9.03 -6.30
CA PRO A 170 -16.14 -9.93 -7.40
C PRO A 170 -14.92 -10.41 -8.22
#